data_96845f955708adff51529f18f2037b7f
#
_entry.id   96845f955708adff51529f18f2037b7f
#
_cell.length_a   1.000
_cell.length_b   1.000
_cell.length_c   1.000
_cell.angle_alpha   90.00
_cell.angle_beta   90.00
_cell.angle_gamma   90.00
#
_symmetry.space_group_name_H-M   'P 1'
#
loop_
_entity.id
_entity.type
_entity.pdbx_description
1 polymer ?
#
loop_
_entity_poly.entity_id
_entity_poly.type
_entity_poly.pdbx_seq_one_letter_code
_entity_poly.pdbx_strand_id
1 'polypeptide(L)'
;QVICEAYGGVVSYAKQLMHGKQSVTKLDTKTPLFVGLPEETMVARYHSLAAQEETFPECLQVTARTSDGEIMALQHKTKAVYGVQFHPESILTPLGKKMLENFLQLANAEKKEKTMIKEAIVKLAAKQNLDYETAEASMDEIMGGKASPVQMSAFLTAMAMKGETIEEITACAAGMRKHCVRLLHDQDVLEI
;
A
#
# COMPACT_ATOMS: atom_id res chain seq x y z
N GLN A 1 11.21 -8.16 13.43
CA GLN A 1 11.34 -7.68 14.83
C GLN A 1 10.66 -6.32 14.97
N VAL A 2 11.21 -5.24 14.40
CA VAL A 2 10.71 -3.87 14.53
C VAL A 2 9.21 -3.73 14.23
N ILE A 3 8.71 -4.38 13.17
CA ILE A 3 7.28 -4.35 12.83
C ILE A 3 6.45 -5.00 13.95
N CYS A 4 6.88 -6.15 14.48
CA CYS A 4 6.17 -6.83 15.56
C CYS A 4 6.06 -5.94 16.81
N GLU A 5 7.15 -5.31 17.23
CA GLU A 5 7.17 -4.38 18.37
C GLU A 5 6.32 -3.12 18.12
N ALA A 6 6.40 -2.55 16.91
CA ALA A 6 5.60 -1.37 16.56
C ALA A 6 4.08 -1.60 16.62
N TYR A 7 3.65 -2.86 16.51
CA TYR A 7 2.24 -3.27 16.64
C TYR A 7 1.92 -3.92 18.00
N GLY A 8 2.83 -3.80 18.98
CA GLY A 8 2.60 -4.21 20.39
C GLY A 8 2.99 -5.64 20.72
N GLY A 9 3.66 -6.35 19.81
CA GLY A 9 4.21 -7.68 20.09
C GLY A 9 5.55 -7.59 20.86
N VAL A 10 5.97 -8.71 21.45
CA VAL A 10 7.24 -8.82 22.17
C VAL A 10 8.28 -9.49 21.28
N VAL A 11 9.50 -8.97 21.30
CA VAL A 11 10.69 -9.57 20.70
C VAL A 11 11.62 -10.01 21.83
N SER A 12 12.06 -11.26 21.77
CA SER A 12 12.95 -11.85 22.77
C SER A 12 14.00 -12.75 22.10
N TYR A 13 14.77 -13.48 22.88
CA TYR A 13 15.81 -14.36 22.34
C TYR A 13 15.22 -15.39 21.37
N ALA A 14 15.88 -15.56 20.23
CA ALA A 14 15.58 -16.62 19.27
C ALA A 14 15.84 -18.01 19.92
N LYS A 15 15.16 -19.04 19.43
CA LYS A 15 15.33 -20.42 19.91
C LYS A 15 16.79 -20.90 19.81
N GLN A 16 17.49 -20.39 18.80
CA GLN A 16 18.91 -20.65 18.59
C GLN A 16 19.61 -19.39 18.07
N LEU A 17 20.86 -19.18 18.52
CA LEU A 17 21.69 -18.13 17.95
C LEU A 17 22.07 -18.49 16.52
N MET A 18 21.63 -17.66 15.59
CA MET A 18 21.88 -17.82 14.15
C MET A 18 22.78 -16.71 13.64
N HIS A 19 23.96 -17.08 13.14
CA HIS A 19 24.88 -16.15 12.53
C HIS A 19 25.50 -16.78 11.29
N GLY A 20 25.13 -16.30 10.10
CA GLY A 20 25.62 -16.82 8.83
C GLY A 20 25.20 -18.27 8.54
N LYS A 21 24.06 -18.72 9.07
CA LYS A 21 23.54 -20.07 8.85
C LYS A 21 22.33 -20.04 7.92
N GLN A 22 22.12 -21.14 7.19
CA GLN A 22 20.92 -21.35 6.42
C GLN A 22 19.92 -22.20 7.19
N SER A 23 18.63 -21.94 6.95
CA SER A 23 17.54 -22.81 7.44
C SER A 23 16.50 -23.00 6.35
N VAL A 24 15.93 -24.19 6.30
CA VAL A 24 14.72 -24.47 5.50
C VAL A 24 13.58 -23.67 6.12
N THR A 25 12.90 -22.90 5.30
CA THR A 25 11.80 -22.03 5.72
C THR A 25 10.59 -22.30 4.85
N LYS A 26 9.46 -22.58 5.49
CA LYS A 26 8.19 -22.75 4.85
C LYS A 26 7.54 -21.41 4.62
N LEU A 27 7.11 -21.16 3.37
CA LEU A 27 6.52 -19.90 2.91
C LEU A 27 5.02 -20.07 2.68
N ASP A 28 4.23 -19.06 3.03
CA ASP A 28 2.86 -18.93 2.56
C ASP A 28 2.87 -18.29 1.16
N THR A 29 2.88 -19.14 0.14
CA THR A 29 2.97 -18.75 -1.27
C THR A 29 1.73 -18.03 -1.81
N LYS A 30 0.65 -17.95 -1.02
CA LYS A 30 -0.54 -17.16 -1.35
C LYS A 30 -0.34 -15.68 -1.03
N THR A 31 0.68 -15.35 -0.25
CA THR A 31 0.98 -13.96 0.10
C THR A 31 1.76 -13.26 -1.00
N PRO A 32 1.54 -11.95 -1.21
CA PRO A 32 2.12 -11.22 -2.33
C PRO A 32 3.65 -11.29 -2.40
N LEU A 33 4.33 -11.30 -1.24
CA LEU A 33 5.79 -11.33 -1.18
C LEU A 33 6.37 -12.66 -1.71
N PHE A 34 5.63 -13.76 -1.55
CA PHE A 34 6.08 -15.12 -1.87
C PHE A 34 5.38 -15.76 -3.07
N VAL A 35 4.57 -14.99 -3.79
CA VAL A 35 3.90 -15.49 -5.00
C VAL A 35 4.93 -15.97 -6.05
N GLY A 36 4.66 -17.15 -6.63
CA GLY A 36 5.54 -17.77 -7.63
C GLY A 36 6.82 -18.39 -7.07
N LEU A 37 6.93 -18.54 -5.74
CA LEU A 37 8.00 -19.26 -5.07
C LEU A 37 7.54 -20.68 -4.65
N PRO A 38 8.45 -21.62 -4.43
CA PRO A 38 8.10 -22.91 -3.83
C PRO A 38 7.69 -22.73 -2.36
N GLU A 39 6.93 -23.68 -1.83
CA GLU A 39 6.46 -23.65 -0.43
C GLU A 39 7.60 -23.71 0.60
N GLU A 40 8.77 -24.23 0.20
CA GLU A 40 9.95 -24.31 1.04
C GLU A 40 11.18 -23.78 0.31
N THR A 41 12.01 -23.04 1.02
CA THR A 41 13.28 -22.54 0.50
C THR A 41 14.32 -22.37 1.61
N MET A 42 15.59 -22.36 1.21
CA MET A 42 16.70 -22.00 2.10
C MET A 42 16.78 -20.49 2.26
N VAL A 43 16.94 -20.02 3.50
CA VAL A 43 17.14 -18.59 3.79
C VAL A 43 18.32 -18.37 4.72
N ALA A 44 19.02 -17.26 4.54
CA ALA A 44 20.14 -16.84 5.40
C ALA A 44 19.62 -16.20 6.69
N ARG A 45 20.16 -16.62 7.83
CA ARG A 45 19.81 -16.12 9.16
C ARG A 45 21.00 -15.47 9.85
N TYR A 46 20.80 -14.24 10.37
CA TYR A 46 21.80 -13.45 11.08
C TYR A 46 21.17 -12.74 12.28
N HIS A 47 20.47 -13.48 13.14
CA HIS A 47 19.76 -12.88 14.26
C HIS A 47 19.89 -13.71 15.55
N SER A 48 19.79 -13.01 16.67
CA SER A 48 19.72 -13.58 18.02
C SER A 48 18.38 -13.33 18.71
N LEU A 49 17.53 -12.52 18.10
CA LEU A 49 16.20 -12.16 18.61
C LEU A 49 15.14 -12.62 17.59
N ALA A 50 13.93 -12.90 18.07
CA ALA A 50 12.78 -13.27 17.26
C ALA A 50 11.46 -12.76 17.88
N ALA A 51 10.44 -12.56 17.05
CA ALA A 51 9.09 -12.26 17.52
C ALA A 51 8.54 -13.48 18.29
N GLN A 52 7.92 -13.21 19.45
CA GLN A 52 7.33 -14.25 20.29
C GLN A 52 5.92 -14.57 19.84
N GLU A 53 5.58 -15.87 19.77
CA GLU A 53 4.27 -16.37 19.32
C GLU A 53 3.14 -15.92 20.26
N GLU A 54 3.39 -15.99 21.56
CA GLU A 54 2.40 -15.75 22.61
C GLU A 54 1.87 -14.31 22.63
N THR A 55 2.68 -13.39 22.11
CA THR A 55 2.36 -11.95 22.08
C THR A 55 2.26 -11.42 20.66
N PHE A 56 2.12 -12.31 19.66
CA PHE A 56 2.09 -11.90 18.28
C PHE A 56 0.81 -11.08 17.99
N PRO A 57 0.93 -9.86 17.43
CA PRO A 57 -0.20 -8.96 17.24
C PRO A 57 -1.27 -9.53 16.31
N GLU A 58 -2.54 -9.45 16.69
CA GLU A 58 -3.67 -9.96 15.90
C GLU A 58 -3.82 -9.31 14.51
N CYS A 59 -3.39 -8.05 14.37
CA CYS A 59 -3.42 -7.34 13.08
C CYS A 59 -2.35 -7.82 12.08
N LEU A 60 -1.38 -8.61 12.55
CA LEU A 60 -0.34 -9.20 11.72
C LEU A 60 -0.68 -10.66 11.38
N GLN A 61 -0.12 -11.14 10.29
CA GLN A 61 -0.18 -12.52 9.84
C GLN A 61 1.24 -13.04 9.65
N VAL A 62 1.55 -14.21 10.18
CA VAL A 62 2.80 -14.91 9.91
C VAL A 62 2.75 -15.49 8.50
N THR A 63 3.76 -15.21 7.69
CA THR A 63 3.83 -15.63 6.28
C THR A 63 5.01 -16.54 5.97
N ALA A 64 5.94 -16.73 6.92
CA ALA A 64 6.99 -17.73 6.82
C ALA A 64 7.45 -18.22 8.19
N ARG A 65 7.79 -19.53 8.27
CA ARG A 65 8.35 -20.17 9.48
C ARG A 65 9.45 -21.16 9.13
N THR A 66 10.41 -21.29 10.03
CA THR A 66 11.37 -22.40 10.01
C THR A 66 10.72 -23.70 10.49
N SER A 67 11.39 -24.83 10.28
CA SER A 67 10.94 -26.14 10.75
C SER A 67 10.81 -26.25 12.28
N ASP A 68 11.61 -25.47 13.03
CA ASP A 68 11.53 -25.36 14.49
C ASP A 68 10.45 -24.35 14.95
N GLY A 69 9.65 -23.81 14.01
CA GLY A 69 8.50 -22.95 14.25
C GLY A 69 8.83 -21.48 14.50
N GLU A 70 10.09 -21.01 14.30
CA GLU A 70 10.42 -19.60 14.46
C GLU A 70 9.82 -18.74 13.35
N ILE A 71 9.28 -17.59 13.71
CA ILE A 71 8.65 -16.65 12.77
C ILE A 71 9.73 -16.01 11.90
N MET A 72 9.64 -16.21 10.58
CA MET A 72 10.64 -15.75 9.61
C MET A 72 10.12 -14.66 8.67
N ALA A 73 8.80 -14.52 8.55
CA ALA A 73 8.19 -13.40 7.85
C ALA A 73 6.79 -13.13 8.38
N LEU A 74 6.36 -11.89 8.20
CA LEU A 74 5.03 -11.44 8.57
C LEU A 74 4.52 -10.40 7.57
N GLN A 75 3.21 -10.20 7.55
CA GLN A 75 2.58 -9.08 6.88
C GLN A 75 1.44 -8.51 7.73
N HIS A 76 1.08 -7.27 7.52
CA HIS A 76 -0.15 -6.70 8.10
C HIS A 76 -1.37 -7.16 7.28
N LYS A 77 -2.47 -7.50 7.96
CA LYS A 77 -3.67 -8.07 7.30
C LYS A 77 -4.35 -7.13 6.32
N THR A 78 -4.24 -5.80 6.53
CA THR A 78 -4.97 -4.79 5.74
C THR A 78 -4.09 -3.64 5.22
N LYS A 79 -2.85 -3.51 5.70
CA LYS A 79 -1.92 -2.46 5.25
C LYS A 79 -0.78 -3.09 4.45
N ALA A 80 -0.18 -2.34 3.55
CA ALA A 80 0.99 -2.77 2.79
C ALA A 80 2.28 -2.73 3.63
N VAL A 81 2.30 -3.53 4.69
CA VAL A 81 3.43 -3.69 5.60
C VAL A 81 3.89 -5.13 5.56
N TYR A 82 5.13 -5.33 5.14
CA TYR A 82 5.76 -6.64 4.99
C TYR A 82 7.08 -6.67 5.75
N GLY A 83 7.37 -7.76 6.42
CA GLY A 83 8.61 -7.94 7.15
C GLY A 83 9.19 -9.33 7.00
N VAL A 84 10.51 -9.41 6.85
CA VAL A 84 11.26 -10.65 6.86
C VAL A 84 12.33 -10.61 7.95
N GLN A 85 12.59 -11.74 8.58
CA GLN A 85 13.61 -11.93 9.59
C GLN A 85 14.92 -12.40 8.97
N PHE A 86 14.85 -13.07 7.83
CA PHE A 86 16.00 -13.54 7.05
C PHE A 86 16.53 -12.42 6.12
N HIS A 87 17.63 -12.69 5.44
CA HIS A 87 18.33 -11.78 4.56
C HIS A 87 18.10 -12.17 3.08
N PRO A 88 17.12 -11.58 2.38
CA PRO A 88 16.86 -11.89 0.98
C PRO A 88 18.00 -11.44 0.04
N GLU A 89 18.81 -10.47 0.44
CA GLU A 89 19.99 -10.00 -0.31
C GLU A 89 21.17 -10.94 -0.25
N SER A 90 21.18 -11.87 0.69
CA SER A 90 22.30 -12.80 0.91
C SER A 90 22.38 -13.85 -0.18
N ILE A 91 23.62 -14.19 -0.60
CA ILE A 91 23.90 -15.31 -1.49
C ILE A 91 23.40 -16.65 -0.92
N LEU A 92 23.27 -16.72 0.41
CA LEU A 92 22.71 -17.87 1.11
C LEU A 92 21.16 -17.96 1.05
N THR A 93 20.50 -17.02 0.38
CA THR A 93 19.04 -17.02 0.10
C THR A 93 18.85 -17.12 -1.42
N PRO A 94 18.87 -18.33 -2.02
CA PRO A 94 18.90 -18.48 -3.49
C PRO A 94 17.75 -17.80 -4.21
N LEU A 95 16.54 -17.75 -3.60
CA LEU A 95 15.35 -17.14 -4.16
C LEU A 95 15.10 -15.70 -3.68
N GLY A 96 16.05 -15.11 -2.95
CA GLY A 96 15.92 -13.77 -2.37
C GLY A 96 15.67 -12.69 -3.42
N LYS A 97 16.32 -12.78 -4.59
CA LYS A 97 16.11 -11.86 -5.71
C LYS A 97 14.62 -11.82 -6.13
N LYS A 98 13.97 -12.98 -6.23
CA LYS A 98 12.56 -13.06 -6.60
C LYS A 98 11.65 -12.44 -5.54
N MET A 99 11.97 -12.60 -4.26
CA MET A 99 11.26 -11.96 -3.15
C MET A 99 11.38 -10.42 -3.23
N LEU A 100 12.56 -9.90 -3.51
CA LEU A 100 12.80 -8.46 -3.70
C LEU A 100 12.06 -7.92 -4.94
N GLU A 101 12.04 -8.66 -6.06
CA GLU A 101 11.27 -8.30 -7.25
C GLU A 101 9.77 -8.23 -6.95
N ASN A 102 9.23 -9.22 -6.22
CA ASN A 102 7.84 -9.21 -5.79
C ASN A 102 7.54 -7.97 -4.92
N PHE A 103 8.40 -7.66 -3.95
CA PHE A 103 8.26 -6.48 -3.10
C PHE A 103 8.27 -5.18 -3.92
N LEU A 104 9.18 -5.04 -4.89
CA LEU A 104 9.23 -3.88 -5.78
C LEU A 104 7.97 -3.75 -6.64
N GLN A 105 7.40 -4.87 -7.09
CA GLN A 105 6.13 -4.87 -7.81
C GLN A 105 4.99 -4.37 -6.91
N LEU A 106 4.93 -4.79 -5.65
CA LEU A 106 3.94 -4.31 -4.67
C LEU A 106 4.10 -2.81 -4.43
N ALA A 107 5.32 -2.34 -4.17
CA ALA A 107 5.62 -0.92 -3.97
C ALA A 107 5.29 -0.07 -5.21
N ASN A 108 5.50 -0.62 -6.42
CA ASN A 108 5.15 0.06 -7.67
C ASN A 108 3.65 -0.01 -7.98
N ALA A 109 2.93 -1.05 -7.56
CA ALA A 109 1.48 -1.13 -7.68
C ALA A 109 0.79 -0.07 -6.82
N GLU A 110 1.28 0.19 -5.61
CA GLU A 110 0.83 1.33 -4.79
C GLU A 110 1.18 2.69 -5.41
N LYS A 111 2.35 2.82 -6.05
CA LYS A 111 2.70 4.02 -6.84
C LYS A 111 1.89 4.14 -8.13
N LYS A 112 1.34 3.03 -8.65
CA LYS A 112 0.49 2.97 -9.83
C LYS A 112 -0.99 3.23 -9.56
N GLU A 113 -1.42 3.48 -8.34
CA GLU A 113 -2.53 4.40 -8.18
C GLU A 113 -2.05 5.78 -8.64
N LYS A 114 -1.96 5.93 -9.95
CA LYS A 114 -1.91 7.20 -10.65
C LYS A 114 -3.18 7.92 -10.24
N THR A 115 -3.11 8.62 -9.13
CA THR A 115 -4.24 9.45 -8.75
C THR A 115 -4.41 10.45 -9.87
N MET A 116 -5.58 10.48 -10.49
CA MET A 116 -5.90 11.37 -11.60
C MET A 116 -5.63 12.82 -11.20
N ILE A 117 -5.83 13.14 -9.91
CA ILE A 117 -5.53 14.46 -9.36
C ILE A 117 -4.07 14.87 -9.51
N LYS A 118 -3.10 13.95 -9.42
CA LYS A 118 -1.67 14.30 -9.63
C LYS A 118 -1.39 14.67 -11.08
N GLU A 119 -1.95 13.91 -12.01
CA GLU A 119 -1.83 14.22 -13.43
C GLU A 119 -2.53 15.53 -13.78
N ALA A 120 -3.71 15.75 -13.23
CA ALA A 120 -4.45 16.98 -13.38
C ALA A 120 -3.67 18.20 -12.87
N ILE A 121 -3.05 18.13 -11.67
CA ILE A 121 -2.24 19.21 -11.12
C ILE A 121 -1.08 19.56 -12.06
N VAL A 122 -0.40 18.58 -12.64
CA VAL A 122 0.71 18.82 -13.57
C VAL A 122 0.23 19.53 -14.84
N LYS A 123 -0.90 19.08 -15.44
CA LYS A 123 -1.50 19.72 -16.62
C LYS A 123 -1.91 21.16 -16.31
N LEU A 124 -2.60 21.37 -15.18
CA LEU A 124 -3.04 22.71 -14.76
C LEU A 124 -1.88 23.66 -14.47
N ALA A 125 -0.83 23.19 -13.82
CA ALA A 125 0.39 23.96 -13.58
C ALA A 125 1.09 24.39 -14.89
N ALA A 126 0.98 23.57 -15.94
CA ALA A 126 1.42 23.89 -17.29
C ALA A 126 0.41 24.74 -18.08
N LYS A 127 -0.65 25.26 -17.45
CA LYS A 127 -1.76 26.03 -18.03
C LYS A 127 -2.52 25.28 -19.15
N GLN A 128 -2.51 23.95 -19.09
CA GLN A 128 -3.28 23.11 -20.00
C GLN A 128 -4.68 22.85 -19.44
N ASN A 129 -5.68 22.80 -20.32
CA ASN A 129 -7.02 22.40 -19.94
C ASN A 129 -7.06 20.90 -19.63
N LEU A 130 -7.93 20.54 -18.70
CA LEU A 130 -8.27 19.14 -18.44
C LEU A 130 -9.37 18.71 -19.40
N ASP A 131 -9.30 17.48 -19.86
CA ASP A 131 -10.46 16.81 -20.45
C ASP A 131 -11.50 16.46 -19.37
N TYR A 132 -12.73 16.24 -19.81
CA TYR A 132 -13.86 15.95 -18.92
C TYR A 132 -13.56 14.79 -17.96
N GLU A 133 -13.02 13.69 -18.46
CA GLU A 133 -12.74 12.47 -17.67
C GLU A 133 -11.69 12.73 -16.57
N THR A 134 -10.62 13.44 -16.90
CA THR A 134 -9.57 13.80 -15.94
C THR A 134 -10.11 14.74 -14.84
N ALA A 135 -10.93 15.73 -15.22
CA ALA A 135 -11.49 16.67 -14.25
C ALA A 135 -12.52 16.00 -13.33
N GLU A 136 -13.44 15.19 -13.88
CA GLU A 136 -14.43 14.43 -13.12
C GLU A 136 -13.76 13.44 -12.15
N ALA A 137 -12.81 12.64 -12.63
CA ALA A 137 -12.09 11.65 -11.81
C ALA A 137 -11.26 12.30 -10.71
N SER A 138 -10.63 13.46 -10.97
CA SER A 138 -9.89 14.21 -9.95
C SER A 138 -10.81 14.71 -8.83
N MET A 139 -12.00 15.19 -9.18
CA MET A 139 -13.00 15.61 -8.21
C MET A 139 -13.59 14.42 -7.44
N ASP A 140 -13.81 13.28 -8.10
CA ASP A 140 -14.23 12.02 -7.48
C ASP A 140 -13.22 11.55 -6.42
N GLU A 141 -11.90 11.65 -6.70
CA GLU A 141 -10.84 11.36 -5.74
C GLU A 141 -10.85 12.30 -4.54
N ILE A 142 -11.11 13.60 -4.76
CA ILE A 142 -11.25 14.60 -3.68
C ILE A 142 -12.44 14.25 -2.79
N MET A 143 -13.62 14.07 -3.37
CA MET A 143 -14.86 13.82 -2.65
C MET A 143 -14.87 12.45 -1.96
N GLY A 144 -14.18 11.46 -2.55
CA GLY A 144 -14.00 10.11 -1.99
C GLY A 144 -12.93 10.02 -0.90
N GLY A 145 -12.28 11.14 -0.53
CA GLY A 145 -11.25 11.17 0.52
C GLY A 145 -9.92 10.52 0.14
N LYS A 146 -9.69 10.27 -1.15
CA LYS A 146 -8.43 9.67 -1.66
C LYS A 146 -7.33 10.72 -1.84
N ALA A 147 -7.70 11.99 -2.06
CA ALA A 147 -6.77 13.09 -2.22
C ALA A 147 -6.33 13.64 -0.86
N SER A 148 -5.03 13.91 -0.69
CA SER A 148 -4.53 14.59 0.50
C SER A 148 -4.93 16.08 0.51
N PRO A 149 -4.98 16.76 1.69
CA PRO A 149 -5.24 18.19 1.76
C PRO A 149 -4.30 19.04 0.89
N VAL A 150 -3.05 18.62 0.76
CA VAL A 150 -2.06 19.29 -0.10
C VAL A 150 -2.42 19.16 -1.59
N GLN A 151 -2.86 17.97 -2.01
CA GLN A 151 -3.29 17.74 -3.39
C GLN A 151 -4.58 18.51 -3.71
N MET A 152 -5.55 18.52 -2.81
CA MET A 152 -6.78 19.32 -2.95
C MET A 152 -6.46 20.81 -3.12
N SER A 153 -5.64 21.35 -2.24
CA SER A 153 -5.21 22.77 -2.32
C SER A 153 -4.47 23.06 -3.62
N ALA A 154 -3.53 22.20 -4.03
CA ALA A 154 -2.78 22.36 -5.27
C ALA A 154 -3.70 22.32 -6.52
N PHE A 155 -4.65 21.38 -6.56
CA PHE A 155 -5.60 21.25 -7.66
C PHE A 155 -6.48 22.50 -7.79
N LEU A 156 -7.12 22.92 -6.70
CA LEU A 156 -8.02 24.08 -6.71
C LEU A 156 -7.26 25.39 -7.04
N THR A 157 -6.07 25.57 -6.47
CA THR A 157 -5.24 26.74 -6.76
C THR A 157 -4.79 26.77 -8.22
N ALA A 158 -4.30 25.63 -8.75
CA ALA A 158 -3.86 25.57 -10.14
C ALA A 158 -5.02 25.77 -11.13
N MET A 159 -6.21 25.26 -10.81
CA MET A 159 -7.44 25.48 -11.59
C MET A 159 -7.78 26.98 -11.64
N ALA A 160 -7.84 27.64 -10.49
CA ALA A 160 -8.14 29.08 -10.39
C ALA A 160 -7.07 29.94 -11.08
N MET A 161 -5.76 29.60 -10.96
CA MET A 161 -4.67 30.32 -11.61
C MET A 161 -4.65 30.18 -13.13
N LYS A 162 -5.13 29.04 -13.66
CA LYS A 162 -5.27 28.82 -15.09
C LYS A 162 -6.50 29.55 -15.66
N GLY A 163 -7.56 29.60 -14.89
CA GLY A 163 -8.91 29.97 -15.33
C GLY A 163 -9.68 28.73 -15.81
N GLU A 164 -10.83 28.48 -15.22
CA GLU A 164 -11.65 27.29 -15.47
C GLU A 164 -12.35 27.37 -16.82
N THR A 165 -12.48 26.23 -17.51
CA THR A 165 -13.34 26.08 -18.69
C THR A 165 -14.72 25.57 -18.27
N ILE A 166 -15.73 25.79 -19.13
CA ILE A 166 -17.09 25.27 -18.91
C ILE A 166 -17.07 23.74 -18.75
N GLU A 167 -16.26 23.07 -19.56
CA GLU A 167 -16.10 21.61 -19.53
C GLU A 167 -15.55 21.14 -18.18
N GLU A 168 -14.50 21.79 -17.68
CA GLU A 168 -13.91 21.48 -16.37
C GLU A 168 -14.87 21.70 -15.21
N ILE A 169 -15.61 22.82 -15.22
CA ILE A 169 -16.63 23.12 -14.20
C ILE A 169 -17.72 22.03 -14.22
N THR A 170 -18.21 21.69 -15.41
CA THR A 170 -19.27 20.68 -15.58
C THR A 170 -18.81 19.30 -15.10
N ALA A 171 -17.57 18.91 -15.44
CA ALA A 171 -16.98 17.65 -15.03
C ALA A 171 -16.78 17.58 -13.51
N CYS A 172 -16.25 18.64 -12.90
CA CYS A 172 -16.10 18.74 -11.45
C CYS A 172 -17.44 18.64 -10.73
N ALA A 173 -18.48 19.33 -11.23
CA ALA A 173 -19.82 19.25 -10.69
C ALA A 173 -20.40 17.82 -10.77
N ALA A 174 -20.16 17.11 -11.88
CA ALA A 174 -20.55 15.70 -12.02
C ALA A 174 -19.85 14.80 -10.99
N GLY A 175 -18.54 14.96 -10.79
CA GLY A 175 -17.77 14.25 -9.76
C GLY A 175 -18.33 14.52 -8.34
N MET A 176 -18.65 15.77 -8.02
CA MET A 176 -19.25 16.13 -6.72
C MET A 176 -20.64 15.50 -6.54
N ARG A 177 -21.49 15.49 -7.57
CA ARG A 177 -22.84 14.90 -7.51
C ARG A 177 -22.84 13.41 -7.19
N LYS A 178 -21.83 12.66 -7.58
CA LYS A 178 -21.70 11.23 -7.25
C LYS A 178 -21.63 10.97 -5.74
N HIS A 179 -21.15 11.95 -4.97
CA HIS A 179 -20.96 11.86 -3.51
C HIS A 179 -22.03 12.62 -2.71
N CYS A 180 -22.99 13.25 -3.38
CA CYS A 180 -24.08 13.95 -2.69
C CYS A 180 -25.08 12.95 -2.11
N VAL A 181 -25.53 13.22 -0.89
CA VAL A 181 -26.69 12.52 -0.29
C VAL A 181 -27.94 13.02 -0.97
N ARG A 182 -28.65 12.13 -1.68
CA ARG A 182 -29.95 12.48 -2.26
C ARG A 182 -30.98 12.62 -1.16
N LEU A 183 -31.52 13.81 -0.98
CA LEU A 183 -32.70 14.01 -0.19
C LEU A 183 -33.91 13.59 -1.04
N LEU A 184 -34.58 12.52 -0.62
CA LEU A 184 -35.85 12.13 -1.23
C LEU A 184 -36.93 13.07 -0.70
N HIS A 185 -37.46 13.94 -1.55
CA HIS A 185 -38.63 14.76 -1.26
C HIS A 185 -39.84 14.22 -2.06
N ASP A 186 -41.00 14.11 -1.38
CA ASP A 186 -42.27 13.76 -2.04
C ASP A 186 -42.87 14.94 -2.81
N GLN A 187 -42.18 16.06 -2.92
CA GLN A 187 -42.60 17.25 -3.65
C GLN A 187 -41.58 17.62 -4.72
N ASP A 188 -42.08 18.04 -5.89
CA ASP A 188 -41.24 18.59 -6.95
C ASP A 188 -40.56 19.86 -6.46
N VAL A 189 -39.25 19.75 -6.20
CA VAL A 189 -38.39 20.90 -5.86
C VAL A 189 -37.74 21.37 -7.15
N LEU A 190 -38.01 22.63 -7.53
CA LEU A 190 -37.27 23.29 -8.61
C LEU A 190 -35.80 23.33 -8.26
N GLU A 191 -34.98 22.64 -9.06
CA GLU A 191 -33.51 22.83 -9.03
C GLU A 191 -33.21 24.22 -9.59
N ILE A 192 -32.66 25.08 -8.75
CA ILE A 192 -32.15 26.41 -9.16
C ILE A 192 -30.68 26.23 -9.55
#